data_2ff2027e4fcee8af20ffba7aa5a86663
#
_entry.id   2ff2027e4fcee8af20ffba7aa5a86663
#
_cell.length_a   1.000
_cell.length_b   1.000
_cell.length_c   1.000
_cell.angle_alpha   90.00
_cell.angle_beta   90.00
_cell.angle_gamma   90.00
#
_symmetry.space_group_name_H-M   'P 1'
#
loop_
_entity.id
_entity.type
_entity.pdbx_description
1 polymer ?
#
loop_
_entity_poly.entity_id
_entity_poly.type
_entity_poly.pdbx_seq_one_letter_code
_entity_poly.pdbx_strand_id
1 'polypeptide(L)'
;MKRIHLCVLAGVLATACASSKPDYSFLTNDQWAAELRKRGVDPQFVSNPLTSTSDMKETAEQLARPGGPGGPVEKLRNLQSGLFDETQFPFRYQNRGTFTAAEAFYRREGNCLSFTNLFVSLSRSIGIGTKSAFVTRRIPTERDGDLIIVNTHVVAVYFEGLPKPYIFDFDRRPHERVEDAKPLDDLWVTALYLNNRGADELRAAHPEIATRYFEYATRLAPEFVPAWGNLGVARRRLGDLPGAFEAYRRALERSADDPTILGNLASLYRFVGKESEAQAALAAIDLSRATPHVLVVRGDLELIKGNVSGALRLYKRARRQAPATADPWVGMARAELARNHPERARNYLERALTLEPNDPSALAFRQQLEEANRRARNTAK
;
A
#
# COMPACT_ATOMS: atom_id res chain seq x y z
N MET A 1 73.65 27.66 -22.76
CA MET A 1 72.18 27.55 -22.85
C MET A 1 71.78 26.11 -22.49
N LYS A 2 71.43 25.89 -21.23
CA LYS A 2 71.06 24.57 -20.70
C LYS A 2 69.54 24.44 -20.75
N ARG A 3 69.00 23.46 -21.49
CA ARG A 3 67.59 23.09 -21.52
C ARG A 3 67.26 22.18 -20.31
N ILE A 4 66.42 22.64 -19.44
CA ILE A 4 65.88 21.87 -18.32
C ILE A 4 64.65 21.12 -18.86
N HIS A 5 64.67 19.79 -18.78
CA HIS A 5 63.52 18.92 -19.08
C HIS A 5 62.74 18.75 -17.79
N LEU A 6 61.53 19.26 -17.82
CA LEU A 6 60.51 19.06 -16.72
C LEU A 6 59.75 17.79 -17.00
N CYS A 7 60.04 16.71 -16.26
CA CYS A 7 59.22 15.51 -16.27
C CYS A 7 57.99 15.74 -15.40
N VAL A 8 56.80 15.84 -16.04
CA VAL A 8 55.51 15.83 -15.35
C VAL A 8 55.11 14.38 -15.13
N LEU A 9 55.17 13.91 -13.88
CA LEU A 9 54.59 12.65 -13.46
C LEU A 9 53.05 12.84 -13.35
N ALA A 10 52.32 12.29 -14.31
CA ALA A 10 50.86 12.16 -14.20
C ALA A 10 50.54 10.97 -13.28
N GLY A 11 50.24 11.27 -12.03
CA GLY A 11 49.67 10.29 -11.09
C GLY A 11 48.24 9.97 -11.46
N VAL A 12 47.99 8.82 -12.04
CA VAL A 12 46.63 8.28 -12.24
C VAL A 12 46.14 7.79 -10.89
N LEU A 13 45.32 8.61 -10.22
CA LEU A 13 44.48 8.17 -9.10
C LEU A 13 43.39 7.25 -9.66
N ALA A 14 43.64 5.95 -9.62
CA ALA A 14 42.63 4.95 -9.81
C ALA A 14 41.71 4.98 -8.55
N THR A 15 40.63 5.75 -8.61
CA THR A 15 39.51 5.61 -7.69
C THR A 15 38.88 4.26 -7.96
N ALA A 16 39.29 3.26 -7.17
CA ALA A 16 38.59 1.99 -7.09
C ALA A 16 37.19 2.28 -6.61
N CYS A 17 36.19 2.25 -7.51
CA CYS A 17 34.81 2.03 -7.13
C CYS A 17 34.74 0.68 -6.44
N ALA A 18 34.93 0.68 -5.12
CA ALA A 18 34.53 -0.43 -4.29
C ALA A 18 33.00 -0.51 -4.40
N SER A 19 32.51 -1.43 -5.24
CA SER A 19 31.15 -1.87 -5.17
C SER A 19 30.99 -2.51 -3.79
N SER A 20 30.52 -1.73 -2.82
CA SER A 20 30.12 -2.26 -1.52
C SER A 20 29.07 -3.32 -1.82
N LYS A 21 29.41 -4.59 -1.57
CA LYS A 21 28.39 -5.65 -1.54
C LYS A 21 27.29 -5.17 -0.61
N PRO A 22 26.00 -5.25 -1.00
CA PRO A 22 24.92 -4.85 -0.13
C PRO A 22 25.11 -5.56 1.21
N ASP A 23 25.12 -4.83 2.30
CA ASP A 23 25.18 -5.41 3.64
C ASP A 23 23.90 -6.19 3.87
N TYR A 24 24.00 -7.52 3.83
CA TYR A 24 22.89 -8.45 4.03
C TYR A 24 22.71 -8.85 5.49
N SER A 25 23.21 -8.06 6.45
CA SER A 25 23.03 -8.31 7.87
C SER A 25 21.53 -8.21 8.22
N PHE A 26 21.04 -9.20 8.96
CA PHE A 26 19.70 -9.19 9.54
C PHE A 26 19.78 -8.64 10.97
N LEU A 27 18.79 -7.87 11.36
CA LEU A 27 18.75 -7.34 12.73
C LEU A 27 18.34 -8.46 13.70
N THR A 28 19.10 -8.63 14.77
CA THR A 28 18.61 -9.36 15.94
C THR A 28 17.47 -8.57 16.59
N ASN A 29 16.67 -9.21 17.45
CA ASN A 29 15.59 -8.51 18.16
C ASN A 29 16.10 -7.30 18.96
N ASP A 30 17.26 -7.42 19.60
CA ASP A 30 17.85 -6.32 20.37
C ASP A 30 18.32 -5.18 19.46
N GLN A 31 18.95 -5.49 18.33
CA GLN A 31 19.36 -4.51 17.32
C GLN A 31 18.14 -3.82 16.71
N TRP A 32 17.11 -4.58 16.37
CA TRP A 32 15.84 -4.06 15.86
C TRP A 32 15.20 -3.09 16.86
N ALA A 33 15.07 -3.48 18.14
CA ALA A 33 14.53 -2.63 19.19
C ALA A 33 15.37 -1.35 19.40
N ALA A 34 16.71 -1.46 19.33
CA ALA A 34 17.60 -0.32 19.42
C ALA A 34 17.41 0.67 18.27
N GLU A 35 17.28 0.15 17.03
CA GLU A 35 17.04 0.96 15.84
C GLU A 35 15.66 1.66 15.88
N LEU A 36 14.63 1.02 16.43
CA LEU A 36 13.33 1.65 16.65
C LEU A 36 13.45 2.86 17.59
N ARG A 37 14.11 2.66 18.75
CA ARG A 37 14.30 3.75 19.73
C ARG A 37 15.06 4.94 19.15
N LYS A 38 16.11 4.71 18.34
CA LYS A 38 16.86 5.77 17.65
C LYS A 38 15.95 6.64 16.74
N ARG A 39 14.85 6.05 16.21
CA ARG A 39 13.88 6.73 15.37
C ARG A 39 12.65 7.23 16.12
N GLY A 40 12.69 7.22 17.46
CA GLY A 40 11.59 7.66 18.31
C GLY A 40 10.36 6.75 18.24
N VAL A 41 10.56 5.45 17.93
CA VAL A 41 9.53 4.43 17.97
C VAL A 41 9.75 3.55 19.20
N ASP A 42 8.71 3.44 20.04
CA ASP A 42 8.80 2.59 21.22
C ASP A 42 8.56 1.12 20.83
N PRO A 43 9.57 0.23 20.99
CA PRO A 43 9.44 -1.17 20.63
C PRO A 43 8.43 -1.96 21.49
N GLN A 44 7.94 -1.41 22.61
CA GLN A 44 6.87 -2.06 23.39
C GLN A 44 5.51 -2.02 22.67
N PHE A 45 5.29 -1.04 21.79
CA PHE A 45 4.05 -0.90 21.01
C PHE A 45 4.13 -1.49 19.61
N VAL A 46 5.25 -2.11 19.25
CA VAL A 46 5.50 -2.63 17.91
C VAL A 46 6.00 -4.06 17.99
N SER A 47 5.25 -5.00 17.43
CA SER A 47 5.74 -6.37 17.27
C SER A 47 6.74 -6.45 16.12
N ASN A 48 7.90 -7.10 16.32
CA ASN A 48 8.81 -7.38 15.22
C ASN A 48 8.16 -8.37 14.23
N PRO A 49 7.90 -7.95 12.98
CA PRO A 49 7.18 -8.80 12.03
C PRO A 49 7.95 -10.05 11.60
N LEU A 50 9.26 -10.10 11.83
CA LEU A 50 10.15 -11.17 11.38
C LEU A 50 10.64 -12.07 12.53
N THR A 51 10.11 -11.93 13.74
CA THR A 51 10.51 -12.79 14.86
C THR A 51 10.08 -14.25 14.62
N SER A 52 11.03 -15.19 14.77
CA SER A 52 10.78 -16.63 14.78
C SER A 52 10.64 -17.18 16.20
N THR A 53 9.88 -18.28 16.32
CA THR A 53 9.77 -19.10 17.54
C THR A 53 10.50 -20.43 17.35
N SER A 54 10.67 -21.19 18.45
CA SER A 54 11.23 -22.57 18.40
C SER A 54 10.45 -23.47 17.47
N ASP A 55 9.11 -23.44 17.59
CA ASP A 55 8.19 -24.25 16.77
C ASP A 55 8.30 -23.92 15.27
N MET A 56 8.47 -22.65 14.96
CA MET A 56 8.71 -22.18 13.60
C MET A 56 10.01 -22.75 13.03
N LYS A 57 11.08 -22.76 13.83
CA LYS A 57 12.36 -23.33 13.42
C LYS A 57 12.26 -24.84 13.18
N GLU A 58 11.65 -25.56 14.10
CA GLU A 58 11.44 -27.00 13.97
C GLU A 58 10.61 -27.35 12.72
N THR A 59 9.52 -26.61 12.50
CA THR A 59 8.69 -26.77 11.29
C THR A 59 9.48 -26.44 10.02
N ALA A 60 10.29 -25.37 10.02
CA ALA A 60 11.12 -25.02 8.89
C ALA A 60 12.16 -26.10 8.56
N GLU A 61 12.80 -26.71 9.58
CA GLU A 61 13.72 -27.84 9.42
C GLU A 61 13.03 -29.07 8.84
N GLN A 62 11.77 -29.32 9.22
CA GLN A 62 10.97 -30.43 8.69
C GLN A 62 10.57 -30.17 7.23
N LEU A 63 9.99 -29.02 6.92
CA LEU A 63 9.50 -28.68 5.58
C LEU A 63 10.64 -28.52 4.56
N ALA A 64 11.80 -28.02 4.99
CA ALA A 64 12.95 -27.79 4.11
C ALA A 64 13.76 -29.06 3.81
N ARG A 65 13.44 -30.22 4.39
CA ARG A 65 14.19 -31.48 4.17
C ARG A 65 14.17 -31.85 2.70
N PRO A 66 15.32 -31.87 2.02
CA PRO A 66 15.39 -32.39 0.67
C PRO A 66 15.35 -33.93 0.69
N GLY A 67 14.89 -34.54 -0.39
CA GLY A 67 15.05 -35.96 -0.63
C GLY A 67 16.50 -36.41 -0.90
N GLY A 68 17.48 -35.46 -0.74
CA GLY A 68 18.90 -35.62 -1.01
C GLY A 68 19.72 -34.40 -0.54
N PRO A 69 21.02 -34.30 -0.88
CA PRO A 69 21.93 -33.23 -0.48
C PRO A 69 21.63 -31.92 -1.24
N GLY A 70 20.44 -31.37 -1.08
CA GLY A 70 20.01 -30.17 -1.79
C GLY A 70 20.62 -28.88 -1.27
N GLY A 71 20.90 -27.93 -2.19
CA GLY A 71 21.37 -26.58 -1.90
C GLY A 71 20.28 -25.67 -1.29
N PRO A 72 20.63 -24.42 -0.93
CA PRO A 72 19.70 -23.46 -0.32
C PRO A 72 18.42 -23.25 -1.11
N VAL A 73 18.49 -23.18 -2.43
CA VAL A 73 17.32 -22.95 -3.31
C VAL A 73 16.35 -24.13 -3.27
N GLU A 74 16.86 -25.36 -3.22
CA GLU A 74 16.00 -26.54 -3.11
C GLU A 74 15.29 -26.59 -1.77
N LYS A 75 16.00 -26.31 -0.67
CA LYS A 75 15.39 -26.17 0.67
C LYS A 75 14.29 -25.12 0.70
N LEU A 76 14.50 -23.97 0.07
CA LEU A 76 13.50 -22.91 -0.01
C LEU A 76 12.29 -23.32 -0.87
N ARG A 77 12.48 -24.06 -1.96
CA ARG A 77 11.37 -24.61 -2.76
C ARG A 77 10.56 -25.63 -1.97
N ASN A 78 11.23 -26.51 -1.22
CA ASN A 78 10.55 -27.48 -0.36
C ASN A 78 9.77 -26.76 0.74
N LEU A 79 10.37 -25.76 1.40
CA LEU A 79 9.72 -24.93 2.38
C LEU A 79 8.46 -24.26 1.80
N GLN A 80 8.56 -23.64 0.63
CA GLN A 80 7.41 -23.02 -0.04
C GLN A 80 6.32 -24.06 -0.37
N SER A 81 6.70 -25.20 -0.91
CA SER A 81 5.75 -26.27 -1.25
C SER A 81 5.05 -26.82 -0.02
N GLY A 82 5.80 -27.05 1.07
CA GLY A 82 5.25 -27.55 2.33
C GLY A 82 4.29 -26.57 3.01
N LEU A 83 4.51 -25.25 2.84
CA LEU A 83 3.61 -24.22 3.38
C LEU A 83 2.22 -24.22 2.72
N PHE A 84 2.08 -24.78 1.52
CA PHE A 84 0.80 -24.91 0.80
C PHE A 84 0.26 -26.33 0.73
N ASP A 85 0.97 -27.29 1.33
CA ASP A 85 0.55 -28.68 1.38
C ASP A 85 -0.47 -28.88 2.50
N GLU A 86 -1.68 -29.33 2.15
CA GLU A 86 -2.78 -29.52 3.12
C GLU A 86 -2.45 -30.53 4.22
N THR A 87 -1.52 -31.45 3.94
CA THR A 87 -1.09 -32.50 4.89
C THR A 87 0.05 -32.07 5.80
N GLN A 88 0.80 -31.01 5.43
CA GLN A 88 1.96 -30.52 6.17
C GLN A 88 1.66 -29.19 6.87
N PHE A 89 1.47 -28.12 6.08
CA PHE A 89 1.19 -26.79 6.61
C PHE A 89 0.24 -26.01 5.67
N PRO A 90 -1.10 -26.14 5.84
CA PRO A 90 -2.09 -25.56 4.92
C PRO A 90 -2.24 -24.07 5.10
N PHE A 91 -1.28 -23.28 4.62
CA PHE A 91 -1.38 -21.81 4.64
C PHE A 91 -2.46 -21.32 3.67
N ARG A 92 -3.39 -20.49 4.17
CA ARG A 92 -4.48 -19.90 3.39
C ARG A 92 -4.23 -18.43 3.15
N TYR A 93 -4.25 -18.03 1.89
CA TYR A 93 -4.18 -16.62 1.52
C TYR A 93 -5.51 -15.91 1.82
N GLN A 94 -5.41 -14.74 2.47
CA GLN A 94 -6.53 -13.83 2.72
C GLN A 94 -6.13 -12.41 2.37
N ASN A 95 -7.03 -11.64 1.73
CA ASN A 95 -6.74 -10.25 1.35
C ASN A 95 -6.67 -9.31 2.56
N ARG A 96 -7.21 -9.69 3.70
CA ARG A 96 -7.30 -8.87 4.92
C ARG A 96 -6.51 -9.50 6.06
N GLY A 97 -6.07 -8.66 6.99
CA GLY A 97 -5.28 -9.06 8.14
C GLY A 97 -3.79 -9.19 7.81
N THR A 98 -3.02 -8.23 8.29
CA THR A 98 -1.56 -8.29 8.22
C THR A 98 -1.00 -8.80 9.53
N PHE A 99 -0.28 -9.90 9.46
CA PHE A 99 0.24 -10.63 10.62
C PHE A 99 1.77 -10.61 10.65
N THR A 100 2.33 -10.70 11.86
CA THR A 100 3.74 -11.05 12.06
C THR A 100 3.98 -12.48 11.58
N ALA A 101 5.25 -12.87 11.43
CA ALA A 101 5.62 -14.24 11.07
C ALA A 101 5.04 -15.28 12.06
N ALA A 102 5.11 -15.00 13.36
CA ALA A 102 4.58 -15.89 14.39
C ALA A 102 3.05 -15.98 14.35
N GLU A 103 2.35 -14.83 14.22
CA GLU A 103 0.89 -14.84 14.08
C GLU A 103 0.44 -15.59 12.84
N ALA A 104 1.09 -15.35 11.68
CA ALA A 104 0.81 -16.04 10.42
C ALA A 104 1.06 -17.54 10.51
N PHE A 105 2.10 -17.95 11.25
CA PHE A 105 2.41 -19.36 11.53
C PHE A 105 1.30 -20.07 12.30
N TYR A 106 0.88 -19.50 13.44
CA TYR A 106 -0.15 -20.15 14.28
C TYR A 106 -1.56 -20.05 13.69
N ARG A 107 -1.86 -18.99 12.93
CA ARG A 107 -3.15 -18.85 12.24
C ARG A 107 -3.24 -19.64 10.95
N ARG A 108 -2.10 -19.97 10.34
CA ARG A 108 -2.00 -20.58 9.00
C ARG A 108 -2.72 -19.80 7.91
N GLU A 109 -2.73 -18.47 8.04
CA GLU A 109 -3.40 -17.57 7.12
C GLU A 109 -2.76 -16.18 7.12
N GLY A 110 -3.01 -15.41 6.05
CA GLY A 110 -2.60 -14.02 5.95
C GLY A 110 -2.51 -13.52 4.51
N ASN A 111 -2.24 -12.23 4.38
CA ASN A 111 -2.02 -11.58 3.10
C ASN A 111 -0.59 -11.79 2.56
N CYS A 112 -0.24 -11.14 1.43
CA CYS A 112 1.09 -11.27 0.83
C CYS A 112 2.22 -10.91 1.78
N LEU A 113 2.09 -9.85 2.58
CA LEU A 113 3.11 -9.45 3.55
C LEU A 113 3.21 -10.46 4.70
N SER A 114 2.08 -10.99 5.19
CA SER A 114 2.06 -12.03 6.23
C SER A 114 2.76 -13.31 5.77
N PHE A 115 2.49 -13.75 4.53
CA PHE A 115 3.20 -14.88 3.92
C PHE A 115 4.69 -14.59 3.79
N THR A 116 5.06 -13.42 3.29
CA THR A 116 6.47 -13.02 3.13
C THR A 116 7.18 -12.97 4.47
N ASN A 117 6.57 -12.38 5.51
CA ASN A 117 7.12 -12.35 6.87
C ASN A 117 7.36 -13.78 7.39
N LEU A 118 6.37 -14.66 7.24
CA LEU A 118 6.46 -16.07 7.62
C LEU A 118 7.60 -16.77 6.88
N PHE A 119 7.63 -16.68 5.55
CA PHE A 119 8.64 -17.36 4.73
C PHE A 119 10.06 -16.89 5.04
N VAL A 120 10.26 -15.55 5.14
CA VAL A 120 11.55 -14.94 5.49
C VAL A 120 12.00 -15.38 6.88
N SER A 121 11.10 -15.40 7.85
CA SER A 121 11.41 -15.81 9.21
C SER A 121 11.77 -17.31 9.29
N LEU A 122 11.00 -18.17 8.64
CA LEU A 122 11.27 -19.62 8.58
C LEU A 122 12.61 -19.92 7.90
N SER A 123 12.88 -19.31 6.75
CA SER A 123 14.14 -19.53 6.03
C SER A 123 15.36 -19.04 6.81
N ARG A 124 15.26 -17.89 7.48
CA ARG A 124 16.33 -17.37 8.34
C ARG A 124 16.57 -18.26 9.56
N SER A 125 15.53 -18.86 10.14
CA SER A 125 15.66 -19.77 11.30
C SER A 125 16.46 -21.03 11.01
N ILE A 126 16.55 -21.45 9.73
CA ILE A 126 17.36 -22.56 9.24
C ILE A 126 18.66 -22.11 8.55
N GLY A 127 19.07 -20.86 8.78
CA GLY A 127 20.34 -20.32 8.30
C GLY A 127 20.37 -19.87 6.82
N ILE A 128 19.20 -19.75 6.15
CA ILE A 128 19.13 -19.29 4.77
C ILE A 128 18.69 -17.83 4.74
N GLY A 129 19.58 -16.94 4.30
CA GLY A 129 19.40 -15.49 4.33
C GLY A 129 18.49 -14.94 3.24
N THR A 130 17.17 -15.10 3.36
CA THR A 130 16.19 -14.45 2.48
C THR A 130 15.85 -13.03 2.93
N LYS A 131 15.36 -12.21 2.00
CA LYS A 131 14.86 -10.85 2.25
C LYS A 131 13.45 -10.66 1.72
N SER A 132 12.74 -9.72 2.29
CA SER A 132 11.54 -9.18 1.64
C SER A 132 11.95 -8.24 0.50
N ALA A 133 11.17 -8.17 -0.56
CA ALA A 133 11.41 -7.26 -1.67
C ALA A 133 10.09 -6.74 -2.25
N PHE A 134 10.11 -5.49 -2.73
CA PHE A 134 9.06 -5.01 -3.60
C PHE A 134 9.25 -5.57 -5.01
N VAL A 135 8.15 -6.01 -5.61
CA VAL A 135 8.09 -6.31 -7.03
C VAL A 135 7.08 -5.39 -7.71
N THR A 136 7.48 -4.85 -8.86
CA THR A 136 6.59 -3.98 -9.64
C THR A 136 5.55 -4.84 -10.33
N ARG A 137 4.42 -5.04 -9.67
CA ARG A 137 3.23 -5.67 -10.24
C ARG A 137 2.11 -4.65 -10.29
N ARG A 138 1.38 -4.57 -11.39
CA ARG A 138 0.13 -3.80 -11.43
C ARG A 138 -0.93 -4.54 -10.62
N ILE A 139 -0.99 -4.27 -9.34
CA ILE A 139 -2.09 -4.73 -8.49
C ILE A 139 -3.14 -3.63 -8.51
N PRO A 140 -4.43 -3.96 -8.70
CA PRO A 140 -5.50 -2.98 -8.63
C PRO A 140 -5.46 -2.25 -7.28
N THR A 141 -5.59 -0.93 -7.34
CA THR A 141 -5.74 -0.11 -6.13
C THR A 141 -7.09 -0.44 -5.52
N GLU A 142 -7.12 -1.04 -4.35
CA GLU A 142 -8.36 -1.23 -3.59
C GLU A 142 -8.69 0.06 -2.86
N ARG A 143 -9.99 0.38 -2.81
CA ARG A 143 -10.51 1.50 -2.04
C ARG A 143 -11.42 0.97 -0.93
N ASP A 144 -11.27 1.55 0.25
CA ASP A 144 -12.16 1.34 1.37
C ASP A 144 -12.57 2.72 1.91
N GLY A 145 -13.74 3.20 1.50
CA GLY A 145 -14.21 4.55 1.81
C GLY A 145 -13.25 5.64 1.29
N ASP A 146 -12.69 6.44 2.18
CA ASP A 146 -11.71 7.49 1.88
C ASP A 146 -10.27 6.99 1.77
N LEU A 147 -10.02 5.72 2.12
CA LEU A 147 -8.71 5.10 2.07
C LEU A 147 -8.38 4.64 0.67
N ILE A 148 -7.24 5.05 0.19
CA ILE A 148 -6.63 4.46 -1.00
C ILE A 148 -5.54 3.52 -0.52
N ILE A 149 -5.81 2.22 -0.65
CA ILE A 149 -4.84 1.19 -0.33
C ILE A 149 -3.99 0.99 -1.57
N VAL A 150 -2.74 1.44 -1.50
CA VAL A 150 -1.75 1.06 -2.50
C VAL A 150 -1.26 -0.34 -2.14
N ASN A 151 -1.78 -1.35 -2.81
CA ASN A 151 -1.30 -2.71 -2.66
C ASN A 151 0.07 -2.82 -3.34
N THR A 152 1.15 -2.61 -2.58
CA THR A 152 2.48 -3.00 -3.00
C THR A 152 2.62 -4.50 -2.84
N HIS A 153 2.98 -5.20 -3.91
CA HIS A 153 3.24 -6.64 -3.81
C HIS A 153 4.63 -6.89 -3.22
N VAL A 154 4.65 -7.60 -2.09
CA VAL A 154 5.87 -7.95 -1.36
C VAL A 154 6.08 -9.45 -1.46
N VAL A 155 7.29 -9.86 -1.78
CA VAL A 155 7.71 -11.24 -1.94
C VAL A 155 8.97 -11.54 -1.13
N ALA A 156 9.26 -12.80 -0.88
CA ALA A 156 10.57 -13.20 -0.37
C ALA A 156 11.54 -13.44 -1.53
N VAL A 157 12.79 -13.00 -1.35
CA VAL A 157 13.86 -13.17 -2.35
C VAL A 157 15.10 -13.78 -1.74
N TYR A 158 15.82 -14.59 -2.54
CA TYR A 158 17.11 -15.16 -2.19
C TYR A 158 18.12 -14.93 -3.32
N PHE A 159 19.30 -14.41 -2.98
CA PHE A 159 20.40 -14.13 -3.90
C PHE A 159 21.50 -15.16 -3.68
N GLU A 160 21.71 -16.08 -4.61
CA GLU A 160 22.78 -17.09 -4.57
C GLU A 160 24.05 -16.58 -5.28
N GLY A 161 24.44 -15.32 -5.00
CA GLY A 161 25.57 -14.70 -5.70
C GLY A 161 25.28 -14.31 -7.15
N LEU A 162 24.05 -14.48 -7.61
CA LEU A 162 23.59 -14.09 -8.94
C LEU A 162 22.99 -12.67 -8.92
N PRO A 163 23.04 -11.94 -10.05
CA PRO A 163 22.44 -10.61 -10.14
C PRO A 163 20.91 -10.62 -10.06
N LYS A 164 20.27 -11.76 -10.40
CA LYS A 164 18.80 -11.95 -10.32
C LYS A 164 18.46 -12.86 -9.16
N PRO A 165 17.51 -12.47 -8.27
CA PRO A 165 17.10 -13.30 -7.16
C PRO A 165 16.16 -14.44 -7.58
N TYR A 166 16.15 -15.50 -6.77
CA TYR A 166 15.02 -16.41 -6.73
C TYR A 166 13.89 -15.77 -5.94
N ILE A 167 12.65 -15.90 -6.46
CA ILE A 167 11.46 -15.34 -5.83
C ILE A 167 10.60 -16.45 -5.24
N PHE A 168 10.10 -16.19 -4.04
CA PHE A 168 9.16 -17.04 -3.31
C PHE A 168 7.95 -16.20 -2.93
N ASP A 169 6.79 -16.56 -3.52
CA ASP A 169 5.54 -15.83 -3.39
C ASP A 169 4.40 -16.79 -3.02
N PHE A 170 3.34 -16.26 -2.41
CA PHE A 170 2.10 -17.02 -2.21
C PHE A 170 1.44 -17.40 -3.55
N ASP A 171 1.59 -16.56 -4.59
CA ASP A 171 1.15 -16.86 -5.95
C ASP A 171 2.22 -17.70 -6.65
N ARG A 172 1.96 -19.00 -6.77
CA ARG A 172 2.89 -19.98 -7.35
C ARG A 172 3.04 -19.90 -8.87
N ARG A 173 2.32 -18.98 -9.54
CA ARG A 173 2.47 -18.78 -10.97
C ARG A 173 3.83 -18.17 -11.29
N PRO A 174 4.49 -18.60 -12.38
CA PRO A 174 5.75 -17.99 -12.79
C PRO A 174 5.58 -16.48 -12.97
N HIS A 175 6.43 -15.71 -12.31
CA HIS A 175 6.46 -14.26 -12.52
C HIS A 175 7.25 -13.95 -13.79
N GLU A 176 6.56 -13.48 -14.84
CA GLU A 176 7.14 -13.25 -16.18
C GLU A 176 8.25 -12.19 -16.20
N ARG A 177 8.37 -11.32 -15.19
CA ARG A 177 9.40 -10.27 -15.11
C ARG A 177 9.83 -9.99 -13.68
N VAL A 178 11.00 -10.51 -13.34
CA VAL A 178 11.63 -10.35 -12.02
C VAL A 178 12.78 -9.36 -12.04
N GLU A 179 12.84 -8.51 -13.05
CA GLU A 179 14.00 -7.61 -13.23
C GLU A 179 14.07 -6.50 -12.17
N ASP A 180 12.96 -6.21 -11.46
CA ASP A 180 12.81 -5.06 -10.56
C ASP A 180 12.54 -5.41 -9.10
N ALA A 181 12.98 -6.56 -8.60
CA ALA A 181 12.86 -6.86 -7.17
C ALA A 181 13.82 -5.96 -6.36
N LYS A 182 13.28 -5.02 -5.59
CA LYS A 182 14.06 -4.14 -4.70
C LYS A 182 14.04 -4.73 -3.29
N PRO A 183 15.17 -5.26 -2.79
CA PRO A 183 15.27 -5.78 -1.43
C PRO A 183 15.00 -4.70 -0.40
N LEU A 184 14.34 -5.10 0.69
CA LEU A 184 14.00 -4.26 1.82
C LEU A 184 14.83 -4.69 3.04
N ASP A 185 15.22 -3.73 3.86
CA ASP A 185 15.75 -4.02 5.18
C ASP A 185 14.61 -4.32 6.19
N ASP A 186 14.98 -4.81 7.37
CA ASP A 186 14.00 -5.25 8.37
C ASP A 186 13.18 -4.07 8.95
N LEU A 187 13.70 -2.84 8.92
CA LEU A 187 12.97 -1.64 9.35
C LEU A 187 11.93 -1.22 8.31
N TRP A 188 12.25 -1.34 7.02
CA TRP A 188 11.28 -1.15 5.96
C TRP A 188 10.14 -2.18 6.03
N VAL A 189 10.46 -3.45 6.30
CA VAL A 189 9.45 -4.50 6.52
C VAL A 189 8.56 -4.15 7.71
N THR A 190 9.17 -3.63 8.80
CA THR A 190 8.42 -3.15 9.97
C THR A 190 7.51 -1.98 9.60
N ALA A 191 7.99 -1.02 8.81
CA ALA A 191 7.18 0.11 8.35
C ALA A 191 5.98 -0.33 7.48
N LEU A 192 6.17 -1.31 6.61
CA LEU A 192 5.09 -1.92 5.82
C LEU A 192 4.05 -2.60 6.71
N TYR A 193 4.52 -3.39 7.68
CA TYR A 193 3.65 -4.04 8.65
C TYR A 193 2.81 -3.00 9.43
N LEU A 194 3.44 -1.94 9.94
CA LEU A 194 2.75 -0.87 10.66
C LEU A 194 1.76 -0.12 9.77
N ASN A 195 2.14 0.19 8.52
CA ASN A 195 1.23 0.82 7.58
C ASN A 195 -0.03 -0.02 7.33
N ASN A 196 0.13 -1.32 7.14
CA ASN A 196 -1.01 -2.19 6.91
C ASN A 196 -1.87 -2.35 8.19
N ARG A 197 -1.24 -2.47 9.36
CA ARG A 197 -1.96 -2.47 10.65
C ARG A 197 -2.74 -1.17 10.86
N GLY A 198 -2.12 -0.02 10.54
CA GLY A 198 -2.81 1.27 10.58
C GLY A 198 -4.00 1.32 9.63
N ALA A 199 -3.90 0.74 8.43
CA ALA A 199 -5.02 0.65 7.51
C ALA A 199 -6.15 -0.25 8.04
N ASP A 200 -5.82 -1.37 8.70
CA ASP A 200 -6.80 -2.24 9.34
C ASP A 200 -7.54 -1.51 10.49
N GLU A 201 -6.82 -0.76 11.34
CA GLU A 201 -7.41 0.04 12.42
C GLU A 201 -8.30 1.18 11.87
N LEU A 202 -7.87 1.79 10.77
CA LEU A 202 -8.67 2.86 10.15
C LEU A 202 -9.98 2.32 9.54
N ARG A 203 -9.99 1.07 9.03
CA ARG A 203 -11.20 0.35 8.62
C ARG A 203 -12.11 -0.01 9.80
N ALA A 204 -11.50 -0.35 10.93
CA ALA A 204 -12.20 -0.62 12.18
C ALA A 204 -12.73 0.65 12.88
N ALA A 205 -12.59 1.83 12.24
CA ALA A 205 -12.97 3.14 12.76
C ALA A 205 -12.19 3.57 14.03
N HIS A 206 -10.91 3.20 14.12
CA HIS A 206 -9.99 3.59 15.19
C HIS A 206 -8.89 4.53 14.65
N PRO A 207 -9.23 5.77 14.23
CA PRO A 207 -8.27 6.66 13.57
C PRO A 207 -7.11 7.12 14.48
N GLU A 208 -7.29 7.15 15.80
CA GLU A 208 -6.24 7.49 16.77
C GLU A 208 -5.13 6.42 16.76
N ILE A 209 -5.53 5.14 16.80
CA ILE A 209 -4.59 4.01 16.76
C ILE A 209 -3.90 3.96 15.40
N ALA A 210 -4.68 4.12 14.32
CA ALA A 210 -4.17 4.16 12.95
C ALA A 210 -3.13 5.26 12.75
N THR A 211 -3.38 6.47 13.26
CA THR A 211 -2.44 7.60 13.19
C THR A 211 -1.11 7.25 13.81
N ARG A 212 -1.10 6.62 14.99
CA ARG A 212 0.15 6.19 15.64
C ARG A 212 0.93 5.17 14.81
N TYR A 213 0.26 4.19 14.22
CA TYR A 213 0.90 3.22 13.33
C TYR A 213 1.51 3.89 12.09
N PHE A 214 0.80 4.82 11.45
CA PHE A 214 1.32 5.54 10.29
C PHE A 214 2.48 6.48 10.66
N GLU A 215 2.42 7.16 11.80
CA GLU A 215 3.54 7.98 12.29
C GLU A 215 4.80 7.14 12.53
N TYR A 216 4.67 5.96 13.11
CA TYR A 216 5.79 5.05 13.28
C TYR A 216 6.31 4.54 11.93
N ALA A 217 5.42 4.19 11.00
CA ALA A 217 5.81 3.79 9.66
C ALA A 217 6.60 4.89 8.93
N THR A 218 6.17 6.16 9.02
CA THR A 218 6.89 7.29 8.41
C THR A 218 8.23 7.61 9.08
N ARG A 219 8.41 7.30 10.37
CA ARG A 219 9.70 7.43 11.06
C ARG A 219 10.68 6.33 10.67
N LEU A 220 10.21 5.09 10.48
CA LEU A 220 11.04 3.95 10.10
C LEU A 220 11.44 3.99 8.64
N ALA A 221 10.54 4.39 7.75
CA ALA A 221 10.74 4.51 6.32
C ALA A 221 10.23 5.87 5.80
N PRO A 222 11.00 6.96 5.97
CA PRO A 222 10.57 8.31 5.57
C PRO A 222 10.26 8.45 4.09
N GLU A 223 10.86 7.62 3.23
CA GLU A 223 10.62 7.59 1.79
C GLU A 223 9.37 6.79 1.37
N PHE A 224 8.67 6.19 2.34
CA PHE A 224 7.48 5.38 2.08
C PHE A 224 6.24 6.27 1.88
N VAL A 225 6.03 6.74 0.65
CA VAL A 225 4.93 7.64 0.24
C VAL A 225 3.55 7.18 0.71
N PRO A 226 3.16 5.88 0.58
CA PRO A 226 1.86 5.41 1.05
C PRO A 226 1.60 5.65 2.55
N ALA A 227 2.62 5.52 3.40
CA ALA A 227 2.46 5.78 4.84
C ALA A 227 2.13 7.25 5.13
N TRP A 228 2.75 8.19 4.43
CA TRP A 228 2.42 9.60 4.51
C TRP A 228 1.01 9.89 4.00
N GLY A 229 0.60 9.26 2.90
CA GLY A 229 -0.76 9.38 2.37
C GLY A 229 -1.81 8.89 3.36
N ASN A 230 -1.61 7.71 3.94
CA ASN A 230 -2.51 7.13 4.94
C ASN A 230 -2.53 7.94 6.24
N LEU A 231 -1.39 8.50 6.67
CA LEU A 231 -1.32 9.43 7.80
C LEU A 231 -2.21 10.66 7.54
N GLY A 232 -2.16 11.22 6.33
CA GLY A 232 -3.02 12.32 5.93
C GLY A 232 -4.51 11.99 6.02
N VAL A 233 -4.90 10.78 5.57
CA VAL A 233 -6.29 10.31 5.68
C VAL A 233 -6.71 10.14 7.15
N ALA A 234 -5.87 9.51 7.99
CA ALA A 234 -6.16 9.30 9.40
C ALA A 234 -6.34 10.63 10.15
N ARG A 235 -5.43 11.57 9.96
CA ARG A 235 -5.51 12.92 10.55
C ARG A 235 -6.75 13.70 10.10
N ARG A 236 -7.11 13.60 8.83
CA ARG A 236 -8.36 14.19 8.33
C ARG A 236 -9.58 13.61 9.05
N ARG A 237 -9.64 12.30 9.28
CA ARG A 237 -10.74 11.65 10.02
C ARG A 237 -10.81 12.09 11.48
N LEU A 238 -9.68 12.46 12.07
CA LEU A 238 -9.60 13.07 13.41
C LEU A 238 -9.96 14.57 13.43
N GLY A 239 -10.17 15.19 12.28
CA GLY A 239 -10.36 16.64 12.18
C GLY A 239 -9.06 17.45 12.25
N ASP A 240 -7.90 16.80 12.35
CA ASP A 240 -6.58 17.45 12.25
C ASP A 240 -6.27 17.79 10.79
N LEU A 241 -6.94 18.83 10.27
CA LEU A 241 -6.76 19.26 8.89
C LEU A 241 -5.35 19.81 8.62
N PRO A 242 -4.74 20.64 9.50
CA PRO A 242 -3.36 21.06 9.31
C PRO A 242 -2.37 19.91 9.23
N GLY A 243 -2.50 18.93 10.12
CA GLY A 243 -1.67 17.71 10.11
C GLY A 243 -1.89 16.86 8.85
N ALA A 244 -3.12 16.80 8.33
CA ALA A 244 -3.41 16.12 7.07
C ALA A 244 -2.72 16.78 5.87
N PHE A 245 -2.79 18.13 5.77
CA PHE A 245 -2.06 18.88 4.74
C PHE A 245 -0.55 18.64 4.82
N GLU A 246 0.03 18.68 6.02
CA GLU A 246 1.47 18.43 6.21
C GLU A 246 1.85 17.01 5.77
N ALA A 247 1.06 16.00 6.11
CA ALA A 247 1.32 14.63 5.71
C ALA A 247 1.31 14.47 4.18
N TYR A 248 0.32 15.05 3.48
CA TYR A 248 0.28 15.04 2.01
C TYR A 248 1.44 15.84 1.40
N ARG A 249 1.82 16.96 1.99
CA ARG A 249 3.00 17.74 1.54
C ARG A 249 4.26 16.90 1.62
N ARG A 250 4.48 16.18 2.74
CA ARG A 250 5.61 15.25 2.91
C ARG A 250 5.60 14.12 1.90
N ALA A 251 4.43 13.61 1.56
CA ALA A 251 4.29 12.60 0.51
C ALA A 251 4.70 13.16 -0.87
N LEU A 252 4.25 14.37 -1.23
CA LEU A 252 4.55 15.02 -2.51
C LEU A 252 6.00 15.48 -2.65
N GLU A 253 6.71 15.76 -1.56
CA GLU A 253 8.16 16.00 -1.58
C GLU A 253 8.95 14.79 -2.10
N ARG A 254 8.40 13.58 -1.97
CA ARG A 254 9.01 12.32 -2.40
C ARG A 254 8.49 11.83 -3.75
N SER A 255 7.25 12.15 -4.06
CA SER A 255 6.61 11.80 -5.33
C SER A 255 5.65 12.91 -5.72
N ALA A 256 6.18 13.92 -6.39
CA ALA A 256 5.45 15.16 -6.70
C ALA A 256 4.21 14.95 -7.60
N ASP A 257 4.19 13.88 -8.37
CA ASP A 257 3.14 13.54 -9.33
C ASP A 257 2.32 12.30 -8.93
N ASP A 258 2.39 11.87 -7.64
CA ASP A 258 1.63 10.72 -7.18
C ASP A 258 0.12 10.99 -7.27
N PRO A 259 -0.61 10.25 -8.14
CA PRO A 259 -2.02 10.54 -8.39
C PRO A 259 -2.92 10.28 -7.18
N THR A 260 -2.50 9.37 -6.30
CA THR A 260 -3.25 9.03 -5.07
C THR A 260 -3.16 10.19 -4.08
N ILE A 261 -1.95 10.69 -3.84
CA ILE A 261 -1.73 11.79 -2.91
C ILE A 261 -2.37 13.07 -3.42
N LEU A 262 -2.18 13.40 -4.70
CA LEU A 262 -2.82 14.57 -5.32
C LEU A 262 -4.35 14.49 -5.29
N GLY A 263 -4.93 13.29 -5.47
CA GLY A 263 -6.37 13.05 -5.36
C GLY A 263 -6.89 13.26 -3.93
N ASN A 264 -6.17 12.75 -2.93
CA ASN A 264 -6.50 12.95 -1.51
C ASN A 264 -6.39 14.42 -1.11
N LEU A 265 -5.34 15.10 -1.57
CA LEU A 265 -5.13 16.53 -1.33
C LEU A 265 -6.25 17.36 -1.98
N ALA A 266 -6.65 17.05 -3.21
CA ALA A 266 -7.77 17.70 -3.87
C ALA A 266 -9.09 17.49 -3.10
N SER A 267 -9.32 16.27 -2.58
CA SER A 267 -10.49 15.99 -1.72
C SER A 267 -10.47 16.81 -0.43
N LEU A 268 -9.28 17.00 0.18
CA LEU A 268 -9.12 17.80 1.38
C LEU A 268 -9.35 19.30 1.06
N TYR A 269 -8.82 19.83 -0.05
CA TYR A 269 -9.07 21.20 -0.50
C TYR A 269 -10.56 21.45 -0.73
N ARG A 270 -11.28 20.53 -1.37
CA ARG A 270 -12.74 20.64 -1.52
C ARG A 270 -13.46 20.65 -0.17
N PHE A 271 -13.06 19.79 0.74
CA PHE A 271 -13.67 19.72 2.07
C PHE A 271 -13.56 21.06 2.82
N VAL A 272 -12.48 21.81 2.62
CA VAL A 272 -12.28 23.16 3.22
C VAL A 272 -12.73 24.30 2.32
N GLY A 273 -13.43 24.02 1.22
CA GLY A 273 -13.99 25.05 0.31
C GLY A 273 -12.98 25.71 -0.63
N LYS A 274 -11.78 25.12 -0.81
CA LYS A 274 -10.71 25.61 -1.67
C LYS A 274 -10.75 24.97 -3.06
N GLU A 275 -11.77 25.34 -3.85
CA GLU A 275 -12.02 24.69 -5.15
C GLU A 275 -10.90 24.95 -6.19
N SER A 276 -10.27 26.11 -6.16
CA SER A 276 -9.17 26.45 -7.07
C SER A 276 -7.95 25.57 -6.87
N GLU A 277 -7.57 25.38 -5.60
CA GLU A 277 -6.44 24.52 -5.20
C GLU A 277 -6.74 23.04 -5.49
N ALA A 278 -7.99 22.61 -5.29
CA ALA A 278 -8.42 21.27 -5.67
C ALA A 278 -8.28 21.01 -7.18
N GLN A 279 -8.68 22.00 -7.99
CA GLN A 279 -8.53 21.94 -9.44
C GLN A 279 -7.06 21.89 -9.86
N ALA A 280 -6.20 22.70 -9.23
CA ALA A 280 -4.76 22.73 -9.51
C ALA A 280 -4.11 21.38 -9.18
N ALA A 281 -4.42 20.77 -8.02
CA ALA A 281 -3.92 19.47 -7.64
C ALA A 281 -4.34 18.37 -8.63
N LEU A 282 -5.60 18.37 -9.08
CA LEU A 282 -6.07 17.40 -10.06
C LEU A 282 -5.52 17.65 -11.47
N ALA A 283 -5.25 18.90 -11.85
CA ALA A 283 -4.65 19.23 -13.14
C ALA A 283 -3.22 18.70 -13.27
N ALA A 284 -2.51 18.57 -12.16
CA ALA A 284 -1.16 18.01 -12.11
C ALA A 284 -1.11 16.49 -12.38
N ILE A 285 -2.27 15.80 -12.34
CA ILE A 285 -2.33 14.35 -12.55
C ILE A 285 -2.46 14.01 -14.02
N ASP A 286 -1.54 13.22 -14.55
CA ASP A 286 -1.72 12.60 -15.87
C ASP A 286 -2.93 11.65 -15.84
N LEU A 287 -3.90 11.91 -16.72
CA LEU A 287 -5.11 11.09 -16.80
C LEU A 287 -4.83 9.61 -17.15
N SER A 288 -3.74 9.31 -17.84
CA SER A 288 -3.37 7.91 -18.14
C SER A 288 -3.09 7.11 -16.86
N ARG A 289 -2.58 7.80 -15.81
CA ARG A 289 -2.24 7.26 -14.49
C ARG A 289 -3.35 7.46 -13.45
N ALA A 290 -4.45 8.16 -13.81
CA ALA A 290 -5.52 8.49 -12.88
C ALA A 290 -6.16 7.23 -12.28
N THR A 291 -6.19 7.17 -10.95
CA THR A 291 -6.90 6.12 -10.20
C THR A 291 -8.41 6.31 -10.27
N PRO A 292 -9.24 5.29 -9.98
CA PRO A 292 -10.69 5.43 -9.90
C PRO A 292 -11.13 6.60 -9.00
N HIS A 293 -10.48 6.75 -7.84
CA HIS A 293 -10.76 7.86 -6.92
C HIS A 293 -10.51 9.23 -7.56
N VAL A 294 -9.35 9.42 -8.17
CA VAL A 294 -9.02 10.68 -8.89
C VAL A 294 -10.08 11.00 -9.94
N LEU A 295 -10.53 9.99 -10.69
CA LEU A 295 -11.57 10.17 -11.69
C LEU A 295 -12.91 10.58 -11.08
N VAL A 296 -13.27 10.02 -9.89
CA VAL A 296 -14.48 10.41 -9.15
C VAL A 296 -14.36 11.85 -8.67
N VAL A 297 -13.29 12.23 -7.98
CA VAL A 297 -13.08 13.59 -7.45
C VAL A 297 -13.10 14.62 -8.60
N ARG A 298 -12.47 14.30 -9.73
CA ARG A 298 -12.47 15.14 -10.92
C ARG A 298 -13.87 15.24 -11.56
N GLY A 299 -14.61 14.15 -11.55
CA GLY A 299 -16.02 14.11 -11.98
C GLY A 299 -16.90 14.99 -11.09
N ASP A 300 -16.71 14.98 -9.80
CA ASP A 300 -17.42 15.83 -8.86
C ASP A 300 -17.16 17.32 -9.14
N LEU A 301 -15.91 17.71 -9.43
CA LEU A 301 -15.57 19.08 -9.80
C LEU A 301 -16.22 19.49 -11.13
N GLU A 302 -16.25 18.61 -12.13
CA GLU A 302 -16.95 18.89 -13.37
C GLU A 302 -18.46 19.05 -13.16
N LEU A 303 -19.03 18.27 -12.23
CA LEU A 303 -20.44 18.37 -11.87
C LEU A 303 -20.75 19.72 -11.18
N ILE A 304 -19.89 20.18 -10.27
CA ILE A 304 -20.00 21.50 -9.63
C ILE A 304 -19.94 22.64 -10.66
N LYS A 305 -19.09 22.51 -11.70
CA LYS A 305 -19.02 23.48 -12.81
C LYS A 305 -20.21 23.41 -13.76
N GLY A 306 -21.16 22.50 -13.55
CA GLY A 306 -22.28 22.27 -14.45
C GLY A 306 -21.95 21.43 -15.69
N ASN A 307 -20.70 20.95 -15.83
CA ASN A 307 -20.32 20.06 -16.94
C ASN A 307 -20.72 18.60 -16.66
N VAL A 308 -22.04 18.37 -16.60
CA VAL A 308 -22.61 17.05 -16.28
C VAL A 308 -22.14 15.95 -17.23
N SER A 309 -22.00 16.27 -18.52
CA SER A 309 -21.53 15.30 -19.52
C SER A 309 -20.06 14.93 -19.29
N GLY A 310 -19.22 15.88 -18.90
CA GLY A 310 -17.83 15.65 -18.50
C GLY A 310 -17.74 14.76 -17.27
N ALA A 311 -18.52 15.08 -16.24
CA ALA A 311 -18.62 14.31 -15.01
C ALA A 311 -19.00 12.84 -15.29
N LEU A 312 -20.05 12.60 -16.06
CA LEU A 312 -20.49 11.25 -16.44
C LEU A 312 -19.42 10.45 -17.18
N ARG A 313 -18.63 11.06 -18.07
CA ARG A 313 -17.52 10.35 -18.74
C ARG A 313 -16.47 9.88 -17.72
N LEU A 314 -16.12 10.72 -16.75
CA LEU A 314 -15.15 10.41 -15.71
C LEU A 314 -15.65 9.31 -14.77
N TYR A 315 -16.90 9.40 -14.28
CA TYR A 315 -17.49 8.35 -13.45
C TYR A 315 -17.61 7.00 -14.17
N LYS A 316 -18.01 6.99 -15.44
CA LYS A 316 -18.04 5.76 -16.26
C LYS A 316 -16.65 5.16 -16.43
N ARG A 317 -15.61 5.99 -16.57
CA ARG A 317 -14.23 5.52 -16.62
C ARG A 317 -13.78 4.95 -15.27
N ALA A 318 -14.07 5.62 -14.15
CA ALA A 318 -13.82 5.14 -12.80
C ALA A 318 -14.49 3.78 -12.55
N ARG A 319 -15.77 3.64 -12.94
CA ARG A 319 -16.51 2.39 -12.83
C ARG A 319 -15.87 1.24 -13.62
N ARG A 320 -15.33 1.50 -14.81
CA ARG A 320 -14.65 0.46 -15.60
C ARG A 320 -13.36 -0.01 -14.94
N GLN A 321 -12.65 0.88 -14.23
CA GLN A 321 -11.43 0.53 -13.50
C GLN A 321 -11.71 -0.17 -12.17
N ALA A 322 -12.81 0.19 -11.48
CA ALA A 322 -13.21 -0.35 -10.18
C ALA A 322 -14.74 -0.66 -10.19
N PRO A 323 -15.16 -1.77 -10.81
CA PRO A 323 -16.59 -2.08 -11.00
C PRO A 323 -17.30 -2.47 -9.70
N ALA A 324 -16.56 -2.86 -8.67
CA ALA A 324 -17.08 -3.32 -7.39
C ALA A 324 -17.16 -2.22 -6.31
N THR A 325 -16.84 -0.96 -6.63
CA THR A 325 -16.89 0.16 -5.66
C THR A 325 -18.14 1.01 -5.85
N ALA A 326 -18.67 1.56 -4.75
CA ALA A 326 -19.90 2.37 -4.74
C ALA A 326 -19.72 3.76 -5.37
N ASP A 327 -18.58 4.44 -5.13
CA ASP A 327 -18.38 5.84 -5.48
C ASP A 327 -18.68 6.23 -6.92
N PRO A 328 -18.20 5.49 -7.96
CA PRO A 328 -18.53 5.86 -9.32
C PRO A 328 -20.04 5.82 -9.61
N TRP A 329 -20.75 4.91 -8.94
CA TRP A 329 -22.19 4.79 -9.07
C TRP A 329 -22.92 5.94 -8.37
N VAL A 330 -22.47 6.36 -7.19
CA VAL A 330 -22.98 7.54 -6.49
C VAL A 330 -22.75 8.81 -7.33
N GLY A 331 -21.55 8.96 -7.91
CA GLY A 331 -21.24 10.06 -8.83
C GLY A 331 -22.17 10.09 -10.04
N MET A 332 -22.41 8.94 -10.66
CA MET A 332 -23.36 8.82 -11.77
C MET A 332 -24.80 9.13 -11.35
N ALA A 333 -25.20 8.74 -10.15
CA ALA A 333 -26.52 9.05 -9.59
C ALA A 333 -26.72 10.57 -9.42
N ARG A 334 -25.73 11.25 -8.84
CA ARG A 334 -25.73 12.71 -8.69
C ARG A 334 -25.80 13.42 -10.06
N ALA A 335 -25.04 12.94 -11.03
CA ALA A 335 -25.03 13.50 -12.38
C ALA A 335 -26.36 13.31 -13.13
N GLU A 336 -27.02 12.15 -12.98
CA GLU A 336 -28.34 11.94 -13.58
C GLU A 336 -29.44 12.76 -12.88
N LEU A 337 -29.32 12.97 -11.56
CA LEU A 337 -30.22 13.88 -10.87
C LEU A 337 -30.05 15.34 -11.36
N ALA A 338 -28.82 15.81 -11.58
CA ALA A 338 -28.53 17.11 -12.17
C ALA A 338 -29.08 17.26 -13.62
N ARG A 339 -29.33 16.15 -14.32
CA ARG A 339 -29.99 16.10 -15.63
C ARG A 339 -31.50 15.98 -15.53
N ASN A 340 -32.07 16.05 -14.33
CA ASN A 340 -33.49 15.85 -14.05
C ASN A 340 -33.99 14.42 -14.43
N HIS A 341 -33.14 13.39 -14.22
CA HIS A 341 -33.47 11.98 -14.43
C HIS A 341 -33.53 11.21 -13.10
N PRO A 342 -34.54 11.44 -12.22
CA PRO A 342 -34.56 10.92 -10.86
C PRO A 342 -34.61 9.39 -10.80
N GLU A 343 -35.29 8.74 -11.75
CA GLU A 343 -35.37 7.27 -11.78
C GLU A 343 -33.99 6.64 -12.08
N ARG A 344 -33.23 7.21 -13.01
CA ARG A 344 -31.87 6.74 -13.28
C ARG A 344 -30.93 6.99 -12.10
N ALA A 345 -31.10 8.13 -11.42
CA ALA A 345 -30.34 8.44 -10.22
C ALA A 345 -30.61 7.40 -9.13
N ARG A 346 -31.89 7.01 -8.93
CA ARG A 346 -32.28 5.96 -7.97
C ARG A 346 -31.64 4.62 -8.31
N ASN A 347 -31.74 4.17 -9.55
CA ASN A 347 -31.15 2.90 -10.00
C ASN A 347 -29.63 2.83 -9.76
N TYR A 348 -28.91 3.93 -10.04
CA TYR A 348 -27.48 3.98 -9.76
C TYR A 348 -27.16 3.98 -8.25
N LEU A 349 -27.96 4.67 -7.45
CA LEU A 349 -27.82 4.68 -5.99
C LEU A 349 -28.09 3.29 -5.38
N GLU A 350 -29.13 2.59 -5.83
CA GLU A 350 -29.42 1.21 -5.40
C GLU A 350 -28.27 0.27 -5.76
N ARG A 351 -27.66 0.46 -6.93
CA ARG A 351 -26.50 -0.32 -7.31
C ARG A 351 -25.29 -0.03 -6.41
N ALA A 352 -25.07 1.23 -6.05
CA ALA A 352 -24.01 1.61 -5.09
C ALA A 352 -24.21 0.93 -3.72
N LEU A 353 -25.44 1.01 -3.17
CA LEU A 353 -25.79 0.41 -1.87
C LEU A 353 -25.79 -1.14 -1.89
N THR A 354 -26.01 -1.75 -3.07
CA THR A 354 -25.85 -3.21 -3.23
C THR A 354 -24.40 -3.63 -3.14
N LEU A 355 -23.49 -2.82 -3.68
CA LEU A 355 -22.04 -3.09 -3.64
C LEU A 355 -21.46 -2.80 -2.27
N GLU A 356 -21.82 -1.67 -1.67
CA GLU A 356 -21.33 -1.20 -0.38
C GLU A 356 -22.49 -0.65 0.45
N PRO A 357 -23.20 -1.51 1.24
CA PRO A 357 -24.41 -1.11 1.97
C PRO A 357 -24.22 0.03 2.98
N ASN A 358 -23.01 0.19 3.48
CA ASN A 358 -22.65 1.18 4.49
C ASN A 358 -21.79 2.33 3.93
N ASP A 359 -21.75 2.50 2.59
CA ASP A 359 -21.00 3.61 1.99
C ASP A 359 -21.57 4.96 2.44
N PRO A 360 -20.75 5.83 3.11
CA PRO A 360 -21.25 7.09 3.66
C PRO A 360 -21.78 8.04 2.60
N SER A 361 -21.17 8.07 1.39
CA SER A 361 -21.60 8.93 0.30
C SER A 361 -22.92 8.51 -0.30
N ALA A 362 -23.13 7.19 -0.44
CA ALA A 362 -24.40 6.63 -0.91
C ALA A 362 -25.53 6.87 0.10
N LEU A 363 -25.28 6.65 1.39
CA LEU A 363 -26.24 6.87 2.46
C LEU A 363 -26.63 8.36 2.56
N ALA A 364 -25.66 9.27 2.52
CA ALA A 364 -25.93 10.71 2.54
C ALA A 364 -26.73 11.15 1.31
N PHE A 365 -26.40 10.62 0.12
CA PHE A 365 -27.15 10.97 -1.09
C PHE A 365 -28.58 10.39 -1.07
N ARG A 366 -28.79 9.20 -0.51
CA ARG A 366 -30.14 8.65 -0.28
C ARG A 366 -30.98 9.56 0.57
N GLN A 367 -30.44 10.03 1.68
CA GLN A 367 -31.14 10.95 2.57
C GLN A 367 -31.52 12.26 1.86
N GLN A 368 -30.61 12.83 1.06
CA GLN A 368 -30.90 14.02 0.26
C GLN A 368 -32.04 13.82 -0.74
N LEU A 369 -32.07 12.68 -1.43
CA LEU A 369 -33.16 12.34 -2.36
C LEU A 369 -34.49 12.17 -1.66
N GLU A 370 -34.54 11.54 -0.49
CA GLU A 370 -35.75 11.36 0.30
C GLU A 370 -36.31 12.69 0.81
N GLU A 371 -35.42 13.60 1.25
CA GLU A 371 -35.81 14.96 1.68
C GLU A 371 -36.33 15.79 0.51
N ALA A 372 -35.68 15.75 -0.65
CA ALA A 372 -36.14 16.45 -1.86
C ALA A 372 -37.53 15.96 -2.28
N ASN A 373 -37.78 14.65 -2.26
CA ASN A 373 -39.07 14.06 -2.59
C ASN A 373 -40.17 14.45 -1.56
N ARG A 374 -39.84 14.53 -0.26
CA ARG A 374 -40.78 15.01 0.76
C ARG A 374 -41.18 16.46 0.54
N ARG A 375 -40.21 17.34 0.24
CA ARG A 375 -40.48 18.77 -0.05
C ARG A 375 -41.37 18.92 -1.27
N ALA A 376 -41.09 18.22 -2.36
CA ALA A 376 -41.89 18.25 -3.57
C ALA A 376 -43.35 17.80 -3.34
N ARG A 377 -43.59 16.78 -2.52
CA ARG A 377 -44.95 16.33 -2.15
C ARG A 377 -45.67 17.33 -1.29
N ASN A 378 -44.98 18.07 -0.43
CA ASN A 378 -45.60 19.08 0.45
C ASN A 378 -45.93 20.39 -0.27
N THR A 379 -45.21 20.71 -1.37
CA THR A 379 -45.50 21.89 -2.22
C THR A 379 -46.59 21.63 -3.27
N ALA A 380 -46.94 20.35 -3.52
CA ALA A 380 -47.99 19.94 -4.45
C ALA A 380 -49.35 19.78 -3.78
N LYS A 381 -49.43 19.92 -2.46
CA LYS A 381 -50.68 20.02 -1.66
C LYS A 381 -50.98 21.47 -1.32
#